data_a27b35f59098848734714eb82f283366
#
_entry.id   a27b35f59098848734714eb82f283366
#
_cell.length_a   1.000
_cell.length_b   1.000
_cell.length_c   1.000
_cell.angle_alpha   90.00
_cell.angle_beta   90.00
_cell.angle_gamma   90.00
#
_symmetry.space_group_name_H-M   'P 1'
#
loop_
_entity.id
_entity.type
_entity.pdbx_description
1 polymer ?
#
loop_
_entity_poly.entity_id
_entity_poly.type
_entity_poly.pdbx_seq_one_letter_code
_entity_poly.pdbx_strand_id
1 'polypeptide(L)'
;VEFVDIAGLIEGASKGEGLGNKFLSNIREVDAILEVVRVFEDKDIIHVANKVDPLQDISVINLELILADLETVSKRISNLQKDVKRGDKVAIAENAVLEKVEKTLSDSHLASETVLDEKESEIIKSMHLLSMKPILYALNSSEVAENVIEKVTKEIPGSYVLIDAIFEKGFEDLIKKSYELLGLETYFTTGEDETRAWTIKKGSTAPIAGTAIHTDFKDKFIRAEVVFWKDLLDAGSYAEARNKGLVRTE
;
A
#
# COMPACT_ATOMS: atom_id res chain seq x y z
N VAL A 1 -7.79 -8.78 -0.82
CA VAL A 1 -6.39 -8.38 -1.04
C VAL A 1 -5.66 -9.56 -1.65
N GLU A 2 -4.93 -9.32 -2.71
CA GLU A 2 -4.09 -10.32 -3.37
C GLU A 2 -2.62 -9.97 -3.08
N PHE A 3 -1.85 -10.96 -2.65
CA PHE A 3 -0.39 -10.85 -2.51
C PHE A 3 0.25 -11.49 -3.73
N VAL A 4 1.03 -10.72 -4.46
CA VAL A 4 1.74 -11.18 -5.65
C VAL A 4 3.22 -11.26 -5.35
N ASP A 5 3.80 -12.45 -5.45
CA ASP A 5 5.25 -12.63 -5.33
C ASP A 5 5.96 -12.12 -6.58
N ILE A 6 6.99 -11.32 -6.37
CA ILE A 6 7.83 -10.80 -7.44
C ILE A 6 9.30 -11.16 -7.15
N ALA A 7 10.08 -11.36 -8.20
CA ALA A 7 11.52 -11.64 -8.05
C ALA A 7 12.19 -10.56 -7.19
N GLY A 8 13.04 -10.99 -6.25
CA GLY A 8 13.71 -10.08 -5.32
C GLY A 8 14.53 -9.01 -6.03
N LEU A 9 14.58 -7.83 -5.44
CA LEU A 9 15.35 -6.70 -5.93
C LEU A 9 16.83 -6.93 -5.61
N ILE A 10 17.69 -6.72 -6.59
CA ILE A 10 19.14 -6.74 -6.44
C ILE A 10 19.65 -5.30 -6.61
N GLU A 11 20.63 -4.91 -5.83
CA GLU A 11 21.30 -3.61 -5.95
C GLU A 11 21.70 -3.32 -7.41
N GLY A 12 21.38 -2.11 -7.91
CA GLY A 12 21.61 -1.72 -9.30
C GLY A 12 20.48 -2.10 -10.27
N ALA A 13 19.34 -2.58 -9.79
CA ALA A 13 18.19 -2.96 -10.64
C ALA A 13 17.64 -1.79 -11.45
N SER A 14 17.73 -0.56 -10.94
CA SER A 14 17.30 0.67 -11.63
C SER A 14 18.18 1.01 -12.82
N LYS A 15 19.44 0.54 -12.85
CA LYS A 15 20.42 0.81 -13.94
C LYS A 15 20.56 -0.34 -14.93
N GLY A 16 19.92 -1.49 -14.68
CA GLY A 16 20.09 -2.71 -15.48
C GLY A 16 19.06 -2.87 -16.59
N GLU A 17 19.52 -3.34 -17.76
CA GLU A 17 18.62 -3.86 -18.79
C GLU A 17 18.08 -5.23 -18.34
N GLY A 18 16.77 -5.46 -18.41
CA GLY A 18 16.15 -6.78 -18.28
C GLY A 18 15.34 -6.99 -16.96
N LEU A 19 15.85 -7.79 -16.03
CA LEU A 19 15.08 -8.24 -14.83
C LEU A 19 14.67 -7.10 -13.90
N GLY A 20 15.52 -6.08 -13.71
CA GLY A 20 15.21 -4.91 -12.87
C GLY A 20 14.02 -4.11 -13.40
N ASN A 21 13.97 -3.85 -14.70
CA ASN A 21 12.86 -3.12 -15.32
C ASN A 21 11.53 -3.89 -15.22
N LYS A 22 11.57 -5.22 -15.31
CA LYS A 22 10.39 -6.07 -15.15
C LYS A 22 9.88 -6.03 -13.70
N PHE A 23 10.80 -6.06 -12.74
CA PHE A 23 10.49 -5.93 -11.32
C PHE A 23 9.79 -4.59 -11.03
N LEU A 24 10.39 -3.47 -11.45
CA LEU A 24 9.81 -2.13 -11.25
C LEU A 24 8.45 -1.98 -11.97
N SER A 25 8.25 -2.64 -13.11
CA SER A 25 6.96 -2.67 -13.80
C SER A 25 5.87 -3.35 -12.96
N ASN A 26 6.17 -4.48 -12.32
CA ASN A 26 5.22 -5.17 -11.46
C ASN A 26 4.81 -4.31 -10.26
N ILE A 27 5.77 -3.58 -9.65
CA ILE A 27 5.46 -2.66 -8.55
C ILE A 27 4.55 -1.51 -9.01
N ARG A 28 4.64 -1.04 -10.26
CA ARG A 28 3.77 0.04 -10.77
C ARG A 28 2.29 -0.33 -10.75
N GLU A 29 1.97 -1.60 -10.93
CA GLU A 29 0.59 -2.11 -11.07
C GLU A 29 -0.11 -2.39 -9.74
N VAL A 30 0.62 -2.48 -8.61
CA VAL A 30 0.04 -2.78 -7.29
C VAL A 30 -0.31 -1.53 -6.49
N ASP A 31 -1.20 -1.67 -5.50
CA ASP A 31 -1.66 -0.56 -4.64
C ASP A 31 -0.73 -0.30 -3.46
N ALA A 32 0.05 -1.29 -3.01
CA ALA A 32 0.99 -1.20 -1.89
C ALA A 32 2.15 -2.16 -2.08
N ILE A 33 3.22 -1.96 -1.34
CA ILE A 33 4.40 -2.81 -1.32
C ILE A 33 4.47 -3.53 0.02
N LEU A 34 4.66 -4.85 0.00
CA LEU A 34 5.05 -5.63 1.16
C LEU A 34 6.53 -5.99 1.03
N GLU A 35 7.36 -5.39 1.86
CA GLU A 35 8.78 -5.68 1.89
C GLU A 35 9.07 -6.72 2.98
N VAL A 36 9.52 -7.91 2.57
CA VAL A 36 9.88 -8.99 3.49
C VAL A 36 11.34 -8.85 3.87
N VAL A 37 11.59 -8.54 5.15
CA VAL A 37 12.92 -8.24 5.68
C VAL A 37 13.37 -9.37 6.59
N ARG A 38 14.54 -9.93 6.31
CA ARG A 38 15.15 -10.96 7.15
C ARG A 38 15.83 -10.31 8.35
N VAL A 39 15.43 -10.73 9.56
CA VAL A 39 16.00 -10.24 10.83
C VAL A 39 16.83 -11.32 11.55
N PHE A 40 16.64 -12.58 11.21
CA PHE A 40 17.32 -13.73 11.82
C PHE A 40 18.63 -14.09 11.15
N GLU A 41 19.61 -14.56 11.93
CA GLU A 41 20.85 -15.13 11.43
C GLU A 41 20.69 -16.65 11.27
N ASP A 42 21.08 -17.18 10.12
CA ASP A 42 21.16 -18.61 9.84
C ASP A 42 22.36 -18.86 8.93
N LYS A 43 23.25 -19.75 9.33
CA LYS A 43 24.50 -20.06 8.62
C LYS A 43 24.26 -20.87 7.35
N ASP A 44 23.14 -21.59 7.28
CA ASP A 44 22.78 -22.44 6.15
C ASP A 44 22.06 -21.65 5.05
N ILE A 45 21.61 -20.42 5.34
CA ILE A 45 20.93 -19.55 4.39
C ILE A 45 21.85 -18.39 4.00
N ILE A 46 22.32 -18.41 2.76
CA ILE A 46 23.20 -17.36 2.22
C ILE A 46 22.44 -16.02 2.17
N HIS A 47 23.09 -14.96 2.67
CA HIS A 47 22.64 -13.59 2.51
C HIS A 47 23.41 -12.91 1.36
N VAL A 48 22.73 -12.12 0.53
CA VAL A 48 23.36 -11.47 -0.65
C VAL A 48 24.57 -10.60 -0.24
N ALA A 49 24.47 -9.90 0.87
CA ALA A 49 25.57 -9.07 1.42
C ALA A 49 26.53 -9.83 2.34
N ASN A 50 26.44 -11.17 2.46
CA ASN A 50 27.18 -12.00 3.40
C ASN A 50 27.04 -11.63 4.90
N LYS A 51 26.11 -10.74 5.23
CA LYS A 51 25.78 -10.30 6.59
C LYS A 51 24.32 -9.89 6.61
N VAL A 52 23.60 -10.31 7.65
CA VAL A 52 22.22 -9.86 7.88
C VAL A 52 22.26 -8.45 8.49
N ASP A 53 21.71 -7.49 7.79
CA ASP A 53 21.57 -6.09 8.24
C ASP A 53 20.21 -5.56 7.74
N PRO A 54 19.16 -5.73 8.53
CA PRO A 54 17.79 -5.42 8.11
C PRO A 54 17.60 -3.96 7.68
N LEU A 55 18.25 -3.01 8.37
CA LEU A 55 18.13 -1.59 8.04
C LEU A 55 18.86 -1.24 6.74
N GLN A 56 20.01 -1.87 6.51
CA GLN A 56 20.73 -1.72 5.25
C GLN A 56 19.91 -2.32 4.09
N ASP A 57 19.29 -3.48 4.29
CA ASP A 57 18.47 -4.14 3.26
C ASP A 57 17.28 -3.25 2.87
N ILE A 58 16.56 -2.70 3.87
CA ILE A 58 15.47 -1.72 3.65
C ILE A 58 16.00 -0.49 2.88
N SER A 59 17.16 0.03 3.28
CA SER A 59 17.73 1.21 2.64
C SER A 59 18.08 0.98 1.17
N VAL A 60 18.59 -0.20 0.82
CA VAL A 60 18.91 -0.58 -0.57
C VAL A 60 17.63 -0.62 -1.42
N ILE A 61 16.59 -1.27 -0.94
CA ILE A 61 15.30 -1.34 -1.67
C ILE A 61 14.70 0.07 -1.86
N ASN A 62 14.63 0.85 -0.79
CA ASN A 62 14.10 2.21 -0.87
C ASN A 62 14.90 3.07 -1.85
N LEU A 63 16.23 2.97 -1.85
CA LEU A 63 17.08 3.71 -2.78
C LEU A 63 16.80 3.34 -4.24
N GLU A 64 16.59 2.06 -4.55
CA GLU A 64 16.25 1.63 -5.91
C GLU A 64 14.90 2.19 -6.38
N LEU A 65 13.90 2.24 -5.49
CA LEU A 65 12.60 2.86 -5.79
C LEU A 65 12.76 4.36 -6.03
N ILE A 66 13.54 5.05 -5.19
CA ILE A 66 13.85 6.48 -5.29
C ILE A 66 14.55 6.80 -6.62
N LEU A 67 15.56 6.03 -7.00
CA LEU A 67 16.31 6.25 -8.23
C LEU A 67 15.44 6.06 -9.48
N ALA A 68 14.58 5.05 -9.49
CA ALA A 68 13.63 4.82 -10.58
C ALA A 68 12.60 5.95 -10.73
N ASP A 69 12.12 6.48 -9.59
CA ASP A 69 11.20 7.60 -9.60
C ASP A 69 11.89 8.91 -9.99
N LEU A 70 13.12 9.13 -9.53
CA LEU A 70 13.91 10.31 -9.89
C LEU A 70 14.12 10.39 -11.41
N GLU A 71 14.47 9.26 -12.06
CA GLU A 71 14.56 9.20 -13.53
C GLU A 71 13.22 9.57 -14.20
N THR A 72 12.12 9.00 -13.68
CA THR A 72 10.76 9.24 -14.21
C THR A 72 10.37 10.71 -14.09
N VAL A 73 10.60 11.32 -12.92
CA VAL A 73 10.27 12.72 -12.62
C VAL A 73 11.12 13.68 -13.44
N SER A 74 12.45 13.49 -13.47
CA SER A 74 13.38 14.33 -14.24
C SER A 74 13.08 14.31 -15.73
N LYS A 75 12.72 13.14 -16.28
CA LYS A 75 12.28 13.00 -17.67
C LYS A 75 10.99 13.76 -17.93
N ARG A 76 10.03 13.71 -17.02
CA ARG A 76 8.76 14.44 -17.15
C ARG A 76 8.98 15.94 -17.09
N ILE A 77 9.78 16.43 -16.15
CA ILE A 77 10.18 17.86 -16.04
C ILE A 77 10.78 18.33 -17.37
N SER A 78 11.73 17.57 -17.92
CA SER A 78 12.38 17.90 -19.18
C SER A 78 11.40 18.00 -20.35
N ASN A 79 10.41 17.13 -20.40
CA ASN A 79 9.37 17.15 -21.43
C ASN A 79 8.42 18.35 -21.31
N LEU A 80 8.13 18.81 -20.08
CA LEU A 80 7.24 19.95 -19.81
C LEU A 80 7.88 21.30 -20.17
N GLN A 81 9.20 21.41 -20.27
CA GLN A 81 9.91 22.69 -20.41
C GLN A 81 9.42 23.55 -21.60
N LYS A 82 9.01 22.96 -22.70
CA LYS A 82 8.50 23.70 -23.86
C LYS A 82 7.17 24.37 -23.57
N ASP A 83 6.27 23.66 -22.89
CA ASP A 83 4.92 24.17 -22.57
C ASP A 83 4.97 25.18 -21.43
N VAL A 84 5.83 24.95 -20.45
CA VAL A 84 6.15 25.92 -19.38
C VAL A 84 6.65 27.24 -20.00
N LYS A 85 7.59 27.20 -20.97
CA LYS A 85 8.11 28.39 -21.66
C LYS A 85 7.04 29.10 -22.50
N ARG A 86 6.02 28.41 -22.97
CA ARG A 86 4.86 28.98 -23.67
C ARG A 86 3.83 29.61 -22.73
N GLY A 87 4.01 29.46 -21.41
CA GLY A 87 3.10 30.00 -20.40
C GLY A 87 1.86 29.16 -20.16
N ASP A 88 1.88 27.84 -20.51
CA ASP A 88 0.77 26.93 -20.23
C ASP A 88 0.62 26.76 -18.70
N LYS A 89 -0.55 27.16 -18.19
CA LYS A 89 -0.82 27.17 -16.74
C LYS A 89 -0.83 25.77 -16.12
N VAL A 90 -1.29 24.78 -16.87
CA VAL A 90 -1.33 23.38 -16.39
C VAL A 90 0.08 22.83 -16.30
N ALA A 91 0.90 23.03 -17.35
CA ALA A 91 2.29 22.62 -17.37
C ALA A 91 3.13 23.30 -16.27
N ILE A 92 2.88 24.59 -16.01
CA ILE A 92 3.56 25.34 -14.94
C ILE A 92 3.20 24.75 -13.56
N ALA A 93 1.90 24.47 -13.31
CA ALA A 93 1.46 23.87 -12.05
C ALA A 93 2.05 22.46 -11.85
N GLU A 94 2.01 21.62 -12.88
CA GLU A 94 2.59 20.28 -12.85
C GLU A 94 4.11 20.33 -12.59
N ASN A 95 4.82 21.21 -13.30
CA ASN A 95 6.27 21.37 -13.14
C ASN A 95 6.65 21.75 -11.71
N ALA A 96 5.90 22.68 -11.09
CA ALA A 96 6.15 23.10 -9.71
C ALA A 96 6.00 21.95 -8.70
N VAL A 97 5.02 21.06 -8.89
CA VAL A 97 4.83 19.88 -8.05
C VAL A 97 5.96 18.88 -8.28
N LEU A 98 6.33 18.64 -9.54
CA LEU A 98 7.42 17.73 -9.88
C LEU A 98 8.77 18.18 -9.32
N GLU A 99 9.07 19.48 -9.31
CA GLU A 99 10.29 20.02 -8.71
C GLU A 99 10.35 19.77 -7.18
N LYS A 100 9.20 19.85 -6.48
CA LYS A 100 9.14 19.48 -5.05
C LYS A 100 9.48 18.01 -4.84
N VAL A 101 8.87 17.13 -5.64
CA VAL A 101 9.11 15.68 -5.57
C VAL A 101 10.55 15.35 -5.96
N GLU A 102 11.08 15.94 -7.04
CA GLU A 102 12.47 15.74 -7.47
C GLU A 102 13.45 16.10 -6.37
N LYS A 103 13.20 17.19 -5.64
CA LYS A 103 14.02 17.59 -4.50
C LYS A 103 14.01 16.54 -3.40
N THR A 104 12.83 16.06 -2.99
CA THR A 104 12.68 15.01 -1.96
C THR A 104 13.44 13.75 -2.36
N LEU A 105 13.28 13.29 -3.60
CA LEU A 105 13.98 12.11 -4.13
C LEU A 105 15.50 12.33 -4.19
N SER A 106 15.95 13.52 -4.59
CA SER A 106 17.39 13.87 -4.65
C SER A 106 18.06 13.90 -3.26
N ASP A 107 17.26 14.22 -2.23
CA ASP A 107 17.69 14.16 -0.83
C ASP A 107 17.64 12.72 -0.25
N SER A 108 17.41 11.70 -1.11
CA SER A 108 17.29 10.28 -0.75
C SER A 108 16.10 9.94 0.15
N HIS A 109 15.01 10.71 0.03
CA HIS A 109 13.74 10.46 0.70
C HIS A 109 12.71 9.88 -0.26
N LEU A 110 11.76 9.09 0.26
CA LEU A 110 10.66 8.55 -0.54
C LEU A 110 9.76 9.68 -1.05
N ALA A 111 9.22 9.56 -2.25
CA ALA A 111 8.30 10.56 -2.81
C ALA A 111 7.07 10.80 -1.91
N SER A 112 6.63 9.79 -1.15
CA SER A 112 5.54 9.87 -0.17
C SER A 112 5.82 10.83 1.00
N GLU A 113 7.08 11.19 1.24
CA GLU A 113 7.49 12.14 2.27
C GLU A 113 7.40 13.61 1.78
N THR A 114 7.12 13.83 0.50
CA THR A 114 6.92 15.18 -0.05
C THR A 114 5.64 15.79 0.52
N VAL A 115 5.74 16.98 1.08
CA VAL A 115 4.56 17.72 1.58
C VAL A 115 3.80 18.31 0.40
N LEU A 116 2.65 17.72 0.09
CA LEU A 116 1.76 18.10 -1.00
C LEU A 116 0.36 18.45 -0.47
N ASP A 117 -0.28 19.44 -1.06
CA ASP A 117 -1.71 19.67 -0.84
C ASP A 117 -2.58 18.70 -1.67
N GLU A 118 -3.92 18.74 -1.50
CA GLU A 118 -4.84 17.84 -2.22
C GLU A 118 -4.73 17.99 -3.74
N LYS A 119 -4.57 19.21 -4.25
CA LYS A 119 -4.47 19.48 -5.70
C LYS A 119 -3.13 18.98 -6.25
N GLU A 120 -2.06 19.21 -5.53
CA GLU A 120 -0.73 18.74 -5.87
C GLU A 120 -0.67 17.20 -5.85
N SER A 121 -1.31 16.57 -4.85
CA SER A 121 -1.44 15.12 -4.75
C SER A 121 -2.19 14.52 -5.94
N GLU A 122 -3.24 15.17 -6.43
CA GLU A 122 -3.98 14.70 -7.60
C GLU A 122 -3.15 14.82 -8.90
N ILE A 123 -2.32 15.87 -9.01
CA ILE A 123 -1.40 16.04 -10.16
C ILE A 123 -0.39 14.88 -10.21
N ILE A 124 0.27 14.59 -9.08
CA ILE A 124 1.34 13.58 -9.04
C ILE A 124 0.83 12.14 -9.16
N LYS A 125 -0.42 11.89 -8.80
CA LYS A 125 -1.05 10.57 -8.82
C LYS A 125 -0.96 9.88 -10.19
N SER A 126 -1.08 10.65 -11.27
CA SER A 126 -0.97 10.13 -12.64
C SER A 126 0.43 9.62 -13.00
N MET A 127 1.44 9.97 -12.23
CA MET A 127 2.82 9.53 -12.46
C MET A 127 3.09 8.09 -12.00
N HIS A 128 2.21 7.52 -11.16
CA HIS A 128 2.35 6.16 -10.60
C HIS A 128 3.75 5.90 -10.03
N LEU A 129 4.27 6.88 -9.26
CA LEU A 129 5.58 6.76 -8.65
C LEU A 129 5.62 5.58 -7.67
N LEU A 130 6.73 4.86 -7.68
CA LEU A 130 6.92 3.65 -6.89
C LEU A 130 7.03 3.97 -5.40
N SER A 131 7.84 4.97 -5.06
CA SER A 131 8.07 5.41 -3.70
C SER A 131 6.96 6.31 -3.12
N MET A 132 5.89 6.57 -3.91
CA MET A 132 4.62 7.13 -3.42
C MET A 132 3.69 6.06 -2.83
N LYS A 133 3.93 4.79 -3.16
CA LYS A 133 3.08 3.69 -2.67
C LYS A 133 3.33 3.46 -1.19
N PRO A 134 2.27 3.14 -0.41
CA PRO A 134 2.45 2.74 0.97
C PRO A 134 3.26 1.44 1.08
N ILE A 135 4.19 1.40 2.02
CA ILE A 135 5.07 0.25 2.27
C ILE A 135 4.74 -0.35 3.64
N LEU A 136 4.59 -1.67 3.69
CA LEU A 136 4.49 -2.45 4.91
C LEU A 136 5.73 -3.35 5.02
N TYR A 137 6.46 -3.22 6.12
CA TYR A 137 7.64 -4.05 6.38
C TYR A 137 7.25 -5.31 7.15
N ALA A 138 7.41 -6.48 6.54
CA ALA A 138 7.21 -7.77 7.18
C ALA A 138 8.56 -8.30 7.69
N LEU A 139 8.80 -8.16 8.98
CA LEU A 139 10.04 -8.60 9.60
C LEU A 139 9.97 -10.09 9.89
N ASN A 140 10.69 -10.89 9.11
CA ASN A 140 10.81 -12.32 9.35
C ASN A 140 11.80 -12.56 10.50
N SER A 141 11.25 -12.84 11.68
CA SER A 141 11.94 -12.80 12.97
C SER A 141 11.97 -14.14 13.69
N SER A 142 12.07 -15.26 12.96
CA SER A 142 12.16 -16.58 13.58
C SER A 142 13.30 -16.63 14.59
N GLU A 143 12.99 -16.99 15.85
CA GLU A 143 13.95 -17.18 16.96
C GLU A 143 14.89 -15.98 17.23
N VAL A 144 14.49 -14.75 16.89
CA VAL A 144 15.31 -13.54 17.09
C VAL A 144 15.12 -12.96 18.48
N ALA A 145 16.21 -12.51 19.09
CA ALA A 145 16.17 -11.87 20.40
C ALA A 145 15.41 -10.54 20.36
N GLU A 146 14.58 -10.28 21.36
CA GLU A 146 13.69 -9.12 21.46
C GLU A 146 14.41 -7.77 21.30
N ASN A 147 15.62 -7.64 21.86
CA ASN A 147 16.43 -6.43 21.74
C ASN A 147 16.88 -6.11 20.31
N VAL A 148 17.03 -7.11 19.45
CA VAL A 148 17.34 -6.91 18.02
C VAL A 148 16.11 -6.37 17.29
N ILE A 149 14.95 -6.97 17.57
CA ILE A 149 13.67 -6.53 17.02
C ILE A 149 13.38 -5.07 17.43
N GLU A 150 13.54 -4.75 18.72
CA GLU A 150 13.37 -3.37 19.21
C GLU A 150 14.28 -2.35 18.52
N LYS A 151 15.53 -2.72 18.25
CA LYS A 151 16.46 -1.83 17.54
C LYS A 151 15.98 -1.57 16.12
N VAL A 152 15.66 -2.60 15.37
CA VAL A 152 15.20 -2.50 13.98
C VAL A 152 13.90 -1.71 13.90
N THR A 153 12.92 -2.01 14.75
CA THR A 153 11.60 -1.36 14.71
C THR A 153 11.61 0.12 15.09
N LYS A 154 12.61 0.59 15.84
CA LYS A 154 12.78 2.02 16.16
C LYS A 154 13.24 2.85 14.97
N GLU A 155 13.91 2.24 14.01
CA GLU A 155 14.55 2.92 12.88
C GLU A 155 13.81 2.70 11.54
N ILE A 156 12.80 1.81 11.52
CA ILE A 156 11.98 1.57 10.32
C ILE A 156 11.16 2.81 9.96
N PRO A 157 11.18 3.25 8.69
CA PRO A 157 10.51 4.48 8.27
C PRO A 157 8.98 4.37 8.10
N GLY A 158 8.37 3.27 8.49
CA GLY A 158 6.93 3.04 8.28
C GLY A 158 6.29 1.96 9.14
N SER A 159 5.12 1.49 8.72
CA SER A 159 4.40 0.41 9.40
C SER A 159 5.10 -0.93 9.22
N TYR A 160 5.16 -1.72 10.28
CA TYR A 160 5.75 -3.06 10.23
C TYR A 160 4.85 -4.12 10.88
N VAL A 161 5.14 -5.37 10.57
CA VAL A 161 4.56 -6.56 11.20
C VAL A 161 5.66 -7.58 11.45
N LEU A 162 5.57 -8.28 12.57
CA LEU A 162 6.46 -9.42 12.83
C LEU A 162 5.82 -10.69 12.26
N ILE A 163 6.58 -11.41 11.47
CA ILE A 163 6.16 -12.71 10.93
C ILE A 163 7.21 -13.77 11.25
N ASP A 164 6.76 -14.99 11.33
CA ASP A 164 7.60 -16.17 11.36
C ASP A 164 7.14 -17.11 10.24
N ALA A 165 7.92 -17.17 9.17
CA ALA A 165 7.56 -17.94 7.99
C ALA A 165 7.66 -19.45 8.21
N ILE A 166 8.46 -19.90 9.20
CA ILE A 166 8.65 -21.33 9.51
C ILE A 166 7.47 -21.85 10.33
N PHE A 167 7.05 -21.08 11.35
CA PHE A 167 5.97 -21.47 12.27
C PHE A 167 4.61 -20.86 11.91
N GLU A 168 4.50 -20.24 10.74
CA GLU A 168 3.27 -19.62 10.23
C GLU A 168 2.61 -18.63 11.20
N LYS A 169 3.44 -17.86 11.95
CA LYS A 169 2.95 -16.85 12.91
C LYS A 169 2.97 -15.44 12.31
N GLY A 170 2.09 -14.57 12.81
CA GLY A 170 2.02 -13.16 12.43
C GLY A 170 1.25 -12.89 11.12
N PHE A 171 0.80 -13.91 10.40
CA PHE A 171 0.07 -13.72 9.13
C PHE A 171 -1.31 -13.08 9.32
N GLU A 172 -1.96 -13.33 10.45
CA GLU A 172 -3.23 -12.66 10.77
C GLU A 172 -3.04 -11.14 10.93
N ASP A 173 -1.97 -10.73 11.62
CA ASP A 173 -1.63 -9.33 11.78
C ASP A 173 -1.14 -8.71 10.46
N LEU A 174 -0.43 -9.48 9.63
CA LEU A 174 -0.07 -9.06 8.28
C LEU A 174 -1.30 -8.72 7.44
N ILE A 175 -2.32 -9.58 7.45
CA ILE A 175 -3.58 -9.35 6.74
C ILE A 175 -4.26 -8.09 7.28
N LYS A 176 -4.42 -7.96 8.59
CA LYS A 176 -5.04 -6.79 9.23
C LYS A 176 -4.33 -5.49 8.88
N LYS A 177 -3.01 -5.45 9.02
CA LYS A 177 -2.20 -4.27 8.68
C LYS A 177 -2.23 -3.93 7.19
N SER A 178 -2.31 -4.94 6.32
CA SER A 178 -2.48 -4.70 4.88
C SER A 178 -3.82 -4.04 4.56
N TYR A 179 -4.91 -4.43 5.23
CA TYR A 179 -6.20 -3.77 5.13
C TYR A 179 -6.16 -2.33 5.64
N GLU A 180 -5.53 -2.10 6.79
CA GLU A 180 -5.35 -0.77 7.36
C GLU A 180 -4.55 0.14 6.44
N LEU A 181 -3.42 -0.36 5.93
CA LEU A 181 -2.53 0.36 5.03
C LEU A 181 -3.23 0.79 3.74
N LEU A 182 -4.03 -0.11 3.17
CA LEU A 182 -4.81 0.14 1.96
C LEU A 182 -6.10 0.93 2.23
N GLY A 183 -6.41 1.25 3.50
CA GLY A 183 -7.66 1.90 3.88
C GLY A 183 -8.89 1.10 3.48
N LEU A 184 -8.85 -0.21 3.69
CA LEU A 184 -9.93 -1.13 3.34
C LEU A 184 -10.78 -1.49 4.56
N GLU A 185 -12.02 -1.80 4.31
CA GLU A 185 -12.95 -2.40 5.27
C GLU A 185 -13.81 -3.46 4.57
N THR A 186 -14.40 -4.32 5.38
CA THR A 186 -15.25 -5.41 4.91
C THR A 186 -16.66 -5.22 5.42
N TYR A 187 -17.64 -5.40 4.53
CA TYR A 187 -19.04 -5.57 4.91
C TYR A 187 -19.56 -6.91 4.40
N PHE A 188 -20.65 -7.37 4.97
CA PHE A 188 -21.30 -8.62 4.59
C PHE A 188 -22.65 -8.32 3.94
N THR A 189 -22.99 -9.09 2.93
CA THR A 189 -24.37 -9.27 2.52
C THR A 189 -24.85 -10.61 3.03
N THR A 190 -26.06 -10.67 3.56
CA THR A 190 -26.68 -11.91 4.02
C THR A 190 -28.08 -12.03 3.48
N GLY A 191 -28.43 -13.20 3.01
CA GLY A 191 -29.74 -13.60 2.51
C GLY A 191 -30.07 -15.02 2.97
N GLU A 192 -31.15 -15.60 2.44
CA GLU A 192 -31.55 -16.96 2.76
C GLU A 192 -30.53 -17.99 2.23
N ASP A 193 -29.93 -17.73 1.05
CA ASP A 193 -29.10 -18.69 0.34
C ASP A 193 -27.59 -18.52 0.63
N GLU A 194 -27.14 -17.29 0.87
CA GLU A 194 -25.72 -17.04 1.10
C GLU A 194 -25.43 -15.85 2.04
N THR A 195 -24.27 -15.93 2.69
CA THR A 195 -23.62 -14.79 3.32
C THR A 195 -22.27 -14.58 2.67
N ARG A 196 -22.00 -13.35 2.19
CA ARG A 196 -20.78 -13.03 1.44
C ARG A 196 -20.11 -11.77 1.99
N ALA A 197 -18.77 -11.82 2.08
CA ALA A 197 -17.93 -10.69 2.44
C ALA A 197 -17.53 -9.89 1.20
N TRP A 198 -17.55 -8.56 1.32
CA TRP A 198 -17.17 -7.63 0.27
C TRP A 198 -16.15 -6.64 0.81
N THR A 199 -15.08 -6.42 0.07
CA THR A 199 -14.03 -5.46 0.43
C THR A 199 -14.28 -4.12 -0.27
N ILE A 200 -14.24 -3.03 0.49
CA ILE A 200 -14.43 -1.66 0.01
C ILE A 200 -13.38 -0.72 0.63
N LYS A 201 -13.26 0.48 0.07
CA LYS A 201 -12.49 1.54 0.71
C LYS A 201 -13.23 2.06 1.94
N LYS A 202 -12.52 2.25 3.04
CA LYS A 202 -13.05 2.80 4.28
C LYS A 202 -13.68 4.17 4.03
N GLY A 203 -14.87 4.37 4.59
CA GLY A 203 -15.65 5.60 4.42
C GLY A 203 -16.41 5.68 3.09
N SER A 204 -16.50 4.58 2.32
CA SER A 204 -17.35 4.53 1.14
C SER A 204 -18.81 4.76 1.51
N THR A 205 -19.52 5.56 0.71
CA THR A 205 -20.98 5.69 0.84
C THR A 205 -21.69 4.41 0.39
N ALA A 206 -22.92 4.19 0.83
CA ALA A 206 -23.68 2.98 0.51
C ALA A 206 -23.79 2.68 -1.00
N PRO A 207 -24.04 3.69 -1.88
CA PRO A 207 -24.02 3.45 -3.34
C PRO A 207 -22.66 2.97 -3.84
N ILE A 208 -21.56 3.56 -3.34
CA ILE A 208 -20.21 3.17 -3.72
C ILE A 208 -19.87 1.77 -3.18
N ALA A 209 -20.21 1.49 -1.92
CA ALA A 209 -20.04 0.16 -1.35
C ALA A 209 -20.80 -0.91 -2.17
N GLY A 210 -22.01 -0.60 -2.62
CA GLY A 210 -22.82 -1.48 -3.47
C GLY A 210 -22.16 -1.83 -4.80
N THR A 211 -21.24 -1.00 -5.32
CA THR A 211 -20.52 -1.31 -6.58
C THR A 211 -19.64 -2.55 -6.48
N ALA A 212 -19.24 -2.93 -5.28
CA ALA A 212 -18.51 -4.19 -5.06
C ALA A 212 -19.38 -5.42 -5.38
N ILE A 213 -20.72 -5.30 -5.26
CA ILE A 213 -21.67 -6.34 -5.63
C ILE A 213 -21.95 -6.27 -7.14
N HIS A 214 -22.32 -5.09 -7.62
CA HIS A 214 -22.62 -4.84 -9.03
C HIS A 214 -22.52 -3.33 -9.35
N THR A 215 -21.96 -3.00 -10.49
CA THR A 215 -21.74 -1.61 -10.93
C THR A 215 -23.00 -0.76 -10.98
N ASP A 216 -24.16 -1.36 -11.25
CA ASP A 216 -25.46 -0.69 -11.30
C ASP A 216 -25.85 -0.04 -9.97
N PHE A 217 -25.33 -0.51 -8.84
CA PHE A 217 -25.65 0.07 -7.54
C PHE A 217 -25.20 1.53 -7.40
N LYS A 218 -24.20 1.97 -8.18
CA LYS A 218 -23.78 3.35 -8.18
C LYS A 218 -24.90 4.31 -8.58
N ASP A 219 -25.61 3.97 -9.65
CA ASP A 219 -26.59 4.85 -10.29
C ASP A 219 -28.05 4.49 -9.95
N LYS A 220 -28.30 3.23 -9.53
CA LYS A 220 -29.63 2.70 -9.25
C LYS A 220 -29.86 2.40 -7.76
N PHE A 221 -28.96 2.88 -6.89
CA PHE A 221 -29.11 2.71 -5.45
C PHE A 221 -30.37 3.45 -4.97
N ILE A 222 -31.17 2.79 -4.16
CA ILE A 222 -32.36 3.38 -3.55
C ILE A 222 -32.17 3.50 -2.05
N ARG A 223 -31.87 2.39 -1.40
CA ARG A 223 -31.62 2.30 0.04
C ARG A 223 -30.99 0.97 0.39
N ALA A 224 -30.30 0.91 1.54
CA ALA A 224 -29.83 -0.33 2.15
C ALA A 224 -30.28 -0.40 3.61
N GLU A 225 -30.61 -1.57 4.08
CA GLU A 225 -30.77 -1.85 5.50
C GLU A 225 -29.46 -2.40 6.03
N VAL A 226 -28.93 -1.77 7.06
CA VAL A 226 -27.61 -2.05 7.61
C VAL A 226 -27.71 -2.32 9.09
N VAL A 227 -27.01 -3.35 9.56
CA VAL A 227 -26.88 -3.71 10.97
C VAL A 227 -25.43 -4.04 11.27
N PHE A 228 -24.95 -3.69 12.46
CA PHE A 228 -23.62 -4.10 12.86
C PHE A 228 -23.60 -5.62 13.04
N TRP A 229 -22.61 -6.28 12.44
CA TRP A 229 -22.57 -7.75 12.37
C TRP A 229 -22.66 -8.44 13.73
N LYS A 230 -22.03 -7.87 14.75
CA LYS A 230 -22.06 -8.42 16.11
C LYS A 230 -23.44 -8.29 16.74
N ASP A 231 -24.10 -7.14 16.55
CA ASP A 231 -25.45 -6.92 17.05
C ASP A 231 -26.45 -7.90 16.41
N LEU A 232 -26.24 -8.24 15.13
CA LEU A 232 -27.06 -9.24 14.44
C LEU A 232 -26.86 -10.64 15.03
N LEU A 233 -25.61 -11.03 15.33
CA LEU A 233 -25.30 -12.31 15.96
C LEU A 233 -25.89 -12.38 17.38
N ASP A 234 -25.73 -11.32 18.17
CA ASP A 234 -26.26 -11.25 19.54
C ASP A 234 -27.80 -11.20 19.59
N ALA A 235 -28.43 -10.66 18.55
CA ALA A 235 -29.89 -10.69 18.40
C ALA A 235 -30.41 -12.08 17.99
N GLY A 236 -29.60 -12.91 17.35
CA GLY A 236 -29.93 -14.26 16.91
C GLY A 236 -30.71 -14.34 15.59
N SER A 237 -31.33 -13.24 15.14
CA SER A 237 -32.00 -13.15 13.84
C SER A 237 -32.14 -11.70 13.39
N TYR A 238 -32.34 -11.53 12.09
CA TYR A 238 -32.61 -10.21 11.50
C TYR A 238 -33.92 -9.58 12.03
N ALA A 239 -34.97 -10.42 12.22
CA ALA A 239 -36.23 -9.97 12.79
C ALA A 239 -36.07 -9.43 14.21
N GLU A 240 -35.31 -10.12 15.06
CA GLU A 240 -35.02 -9.67 16.42
C GLU A 240 -34.13 -8.41 16.44
N ALA A 241 -33.14 -8.32 15.54
CA ALA A 241 -32.33 -7.10 15.41
C ALA A 241 -33.19 -5.89 15.02
N ARG A 242 -34.16 -6.08 14.12
CA ARG A 242 -35.12 -5.04 13.73
C ARG A 242 -36.06 -4.65 14.89
N ASN A 243 -36.60 -5.61 15.62
CA ASN A 243 -37.45 -5.37 16.80
C ASN A 243 -36.71 -4.59 17.88
N LYS A 244 -35.41 -4.82 18.03
CA LYS A 244 -34.53 -4.09 18.96
C LYS A 244 -34.07 -2.73 18.44
N GLY A 245 -34.47 -2.32 17.23
CA GLY A 245 -34.07 -1.04 16.63
C GLY A 245 -32.59 -0.97 16.24
N LEU A 246 -31.94 -2.10 16.01
CA LEU A 246 -30.51 -2.19 15.64
C LEU A 246 -30.28 -2.06 14.13
N VAL A 247 -31.34 -2.18 13.33
CA VAL A 247 -31.27 -2.04 11.87
C VAL A 247 -31.48 -0.58 11.47
N ARG A 248 -30.56 -0.05 10.69
CA ARG A 248 -30.61 1.30 10.12
C ARG A 248 -30.96 1.23 8.64
N THR A 249 -31.50 2.32 8.11
CA THR A 249 -31.68 2.53 6.68
C THR A 249 -30.74 3.63 6.22
N GLU A 250 -29.95 3.34 5.23
CA GLU A 250 -28.98 4.23 4.60
C GLU A 250 -29.40 4.56 3.14
#